data_cb56388356071444fcd3fe06d3296a3e
#
_entry.id   cb56388356071444fcd3fe06d3296a3e
#
_cell.length_a   1.000
_cell.length_b   1.000
_cell.length_c   1.000
_cell.angle_alpha   90.00
_cell.angle_beta   90.00
_cell.angle_gamma   90.00
#
_symmetry.space_group_name_H-M   'P 1'
#
loop_
_entity.id
_entity.type
_entity.pdbx_description
1 polymer ?
#
loop_
_entity_poly.entity_id
_entity_poly.type
_entity_poly.pdbx_seq_one_letter_code
_entity_poly.pdbx_strand_id
1 'polypeptide(L)'
;MKRIVFLLLLLPIITHARAENFRFAQLSDIHLSPKSTHALEDLKRSIDEIAADTSIAFVIASGDLTEAGDRRCLELLKNELDRLPMPYFVTSGNHETTWSESACTAFDKVFGSSRFAFSWQDCFFIGFNSGPFLKMMDGHVAPQDIEWLKSTLDSLKRVAPDTKIFPVTHYPLQDGDVDNWYDVTDVLRLYNIQAILGGHYHRNLLYSADGIPNVLGRSNLHGKDSVGGYTIIAISPDSIRWSEKVIGKTAVQWLALPFGPKAYPEAVAERPSFAVNETYPEVEERWQKKSGVAILEAPALGKTALFYGDDNGTFYALDRMTGQTVWMYQTGSRIKSAPAVYDGRVVFGSTDGNIYCLSENNGKLLWKVGTGDVVMGCPVISEIAGTLAVLIGGSDHVFRAIELKTGREIWRYTGVDGYVVTRPCVYMGKVIFGAWDCGLYALNLKDGTRAWRWSNGSANDKFSPATVWPVATHGRVFIVAPDRVFTCIDAASGRTIYRTKEHKVRESIGLSADGTTIFSRCMWDTIIAMDARSPKPLTIWKTDGEYGYDHNPSMMIEKDGVIIFGTKNGLLHGVAAKDMRYRGIKVEAGTVLWRHKIGNSVLNTICPVSAYECYVTSTDGSVTHIVINE
;
A
#
# COMPACT_ATOMS: atom_id res chain seq x y z
N MET A 1 18.69 2.61 -24.65
CA MET A 1 19.34 2.82 -23.34
C MET A 1 19.81 4.28 -23.24
N LYS A 2 19.02 5.16 -22.66
CA LYS A 2 19.48 6.49 -22.25
C LYS A 2 19.39 6.52 -20.73
N ARG A 3 20.53 6.40 -20.08
CA ARG A 3 20.67 6.63 -18.64
C ARG A 3 20.38 8.10 -18.39
N ILE A 4 19.29 8.39 -17.73
CA ILE A 4 19.07 9.73 -17.13
C ILE A 4 19.97 9.77 -15.90
N VAL A 5 21.11 10.44 -16.07
CA VAL A 5 22.01 10.80 -14.99
C VAL A 5 21.34 11.98 -14.30
N PHE A 6 20.83 11.77 -13.08
CA PHE A 6 20.50 12.88 -12.19
C PHE A 6 21.82 13.60 -11.86
N LEU A 7 22.04 14.68 -12.53
CA LEU A 7 23.13 15.60 -12.23
C LEU A 7 22.78 16.26 -10.90
N LEU A 8 23.42 15.84 -9.80
CA LEU A 8 23.54 16.65 -8.61
C LEU A 8 24.29 17.92 -9.03
N LEU A 9 23.56 18.99 -9.28
CA LEU A 9 24.15 20.33 -9.39
C LEU A 9 24.66 20.73 -8.00
N LEU A 10 25.85 20.24 -7.64
CA LEU A 10 26.68 20.83 -6.60
C LEU A 10 27.18 22.16 -7.11
N LEU A 11 26.41 23.22 -6.89
CA LEU A 11 26.94 24.58 -7.00
C LEU A 11 27.97 24.80 -5.87
N PRO A 12 29.11 25.42 -6.15
CA PRO A 12 30.15 25.62 -5.15
C PRO A 12 29.63 26.54 -4.04
N ILE A 13 29.80 26.09 -2.80
CA ILE A 13 29.54 26.89 -1.59
C ILE A 13 30.52 28.07 -1.60
N ILE A 14 29.99 29.24 -1.75
CA ILE A 14 30.73 30.50 -1.54
C ILE A 14 30.05 31.26 -0.40
N THR A 15 30.84 31.48 0.63
CA THR A 15 30.76 32.51 1.67
C THR A 15 29.59 32.48 2.64
N HIS A 16 29.93 32.62 3.91
CA HIS A 16 29.06 32.93 5.06
C HIS A 16 28.26 34.23 4.83
N ALA A 17 27.24 34.17 4.00
CA ALA A 17 26.21 35.18 3.98
C ALA A 17 25.26 34.89 5.16
N ARG A 18 24.95 35.87 6.00
CA ARG A 18 23.84 35.85 6.95
C ARG A 18 22.62 35.33 6.18
N ALA A 19 21.93 34.28 6.71
CA ALA A 19 20.72 33.78 6.13
C ALA A 19 19.76 34.94 5.85
N GLU A 20 19.52 35.24 4.58
CA GLU A 20 18.50 36.21 4.20
C GLU A 20 17.13 35.63 4.52
N ASN A 21 16.18 36.46 4.91
CA ASN A 21 14.82 36.04 5.12
C ASN A 21 14.22 35.57 3.80
N PHE A 22 13.66 34.38 3.76
CA PHE A 22 12.89 33.92 2.61
C PHE A 22 11.57 33.29 3.05
N ARG A 23 10.63 33.21 2.12
CA ARG A 23 9.30 32.61 2.34
C ARG A 23 9.03 31.59 1.25
N PHE A 24 8.30 30.55 1.60
CA PHE A 24 7.79 29.60 0.64
C PHE A 24 6.33 29.22 0.97
N ALA A 25 5.60 28.72 -0.02
CA ALA A 25 4.24 28.27 0.16
C ALA A 25 4.19 26.73 0.23
N GLN A 26 3.35 26.20 1.10
CA GLN A 26 3.00 24.78 1.15
C GLN A 26 1.53 24.62 0.76
N LEU A 27 1.30 23.84 -0.31
CA LEU A 27 0.02 23.32 -0.72
C LEU A 27 -0.09 21.86 -0.24
N SER A 28 -1.23 21.45 0.28
CA SER A 28 -1.50 20.09 0.71
C SER A 28 -2.96 19.75 0.54
N ASP A 29 -3.28 18.46 0.39
CA ASP A 29 -4.66 17.98 0.40
C ASP A 29 -5.55 18.77 -0.57
N ILE A 30 -5.14 18.79 -1.84
CA ILE A 30 -5.82 19.52 -2.94
C ILE A 30 -7.04 18.73 -3.43
N HIS A 31 -6.91 17.38 -3.51
CA HIS A 31 -7.97 16.44 -3.91
C HIS A 31 -8.66 16.78 -5.22
N LEU A 32 -7.89 17.09 -6.27
CA LEU A 32 -8.47 17.26 -7.60
C LEU A 32 -9.25 16.03 -8.02
N SER A 33 -10.47 16.23 -8.48
CA SER A 33 -11.37 15.15 -8.85
C SER A 33 -12.21 15.54 -10.08
N PRO A 34 -12.47 14.62 -11.02
CA PRO A 34 -13.38 14.89 -12.12
C PRO A 34 -14.84 15.06 -11.66
N LYS A 35 -15.14 14.65 -10.41
CA LYS A 35 -16.48 14.76 -9.80
C LYS A 35 -16.70 16.09 -9.05
N SER A 36 -15.68 16.93 -8.89
CA SER A 36 -15.77 18.21 -8.14
C SER A 36 -15.01 19.32 -8.86
N THR A 37 -15.67 20.45 -9.09
CA THR A 37 -15.05 21.67 -9.65
C THR A 37 -14.40 22.54 -8.59
N HIS A 38 -14.85 22.47 -7.33
CA HIS A 38 -14.40 23.35 -6.24
C HIS A 38 -12.90 23.22 -5.95
N ALA A 39 -12.36 21.99 -5.94
CA ALA A 39 -10.94 21.77 -5.69
C ALA A 39 -10.07 22.46 -6.76
N LEU A 40 -10.49 22.41 -8.04
CA LEU A 40 -9.80 23.08 -9.13
C LEU A 40 -9.92 24.61 -9.03
N GLU A 41 -11.08 25.14 -8.66
CA GLU A 41 -11.30 26.57 -8.49
C GLU A 41 -10.43 27.12 -7.37
N ASP A 42 -10.35 26.42 -6.22
CA ASP A 42 -9.53 26.82 -5.09
C ASP A 42 -8.03 26.70 -5.42
N LEU A 43 -7.62 25.65 -6.12
CA LEU A 43 -6.25 25.53 -6.61
C LEU A 43 -5.87 26.71 -7.49
N LYS A 44 -6.68 27.06 -8.51
CA LYS A 44 -6.42 28.17 -9.42
C LYS A 44 -6.26 29.49 -8.66
N ARG A 45 -7.16 29.78 -7.72
CA ARG A 45 -7.10 30.98 -6.90
C ARG A 45 -5.86 31.00 -5.98
N SER A 46 -5.49 29.86 -5.40
CA SER A 46 -4.25 29.73 -4.62
C SER A 46 -3.01 29.99 -5.48
N ILE A 47 -2.97 29.42 -6.69
CA ILE A 47 -1.87 29.64 -7.66
C ILE A 47 -1.79 31.12 -8.06
N ASP A 48 -2.94 31.77 -8.33
CA ASP A 48 -2.97 33.20 -8.69
C ASP A 48 -2.45 34.07 -7.55
N GLU A 49 -2.83 33.81 -6.30
CA GLU A 49 -2.34 34.55 -5.13
C GLU A 49 -0.85 34.32 -4.85
N ILE A 50 -0.39 33.06 -4.98
CA ILE A 50 1.01 32.70 -4.80
C ILE A 50 1.87 33.35 -5.90
N ALA A 51 1.43 33.29 -7.15
CA ALA A 51 2.14 33.90 -8.29
C ALA A 51 2.24 35.42 -8.20
N ALA A 52 1.27 36.07 -7.57
CA ALA A 52 1.27 37.52 -7.32
C ALA A 52 2.17 37.95 -6.14
N ASP A 53 2.50 37.03 -5.21
CA ASP A 53 3.37 37.31 -4.06
C ASP A 53 4.85 37.08 -4.42
N THR A 54 5.52 38.14 -4.86
CA THR A 54 6.96 38.10 -5.25
C THR A 54 7.90 37.75 -4.11
N SER A 55 7.43 37.67 -2.86
CA SER A 55 8.25 37.27 -1.71
C SER A 55 8.30 35.74 -1.53
N ILE A 56 7.47 34.96 -2.26
CA ILE A 56 7.49 33.51 -2.26
C ILE A 56 8.61 33.00 -3.17
N ALA A 57 9.55 32.28 -2.58
CA ALA A 57 10.73 31.79 -3.30
C ALA A 57 10.47 30.49 -4.09
N PHE A 58 9.64 29.60 -3.55
CA PHE A 58 9.24 28.32 -4.15
C PHE A 58 7.96 27.79 -3.51
N VAL A 59 7.42 26.72 -4.08
CA VAL A 59 6.22 26.03 -3.59
C VAL A 59 6.54 24.57 -3.30
N ILE A 60 6.01 24.02 -2.21
CA ILE A 60 6.02 22.58 -1.89
C ILE A 60 4.58 22.09 -1.90
N ALA A 61 4.28 21.05 -2.67
CA ALA A 61 2.99 20.35 -2.65
C ALA A 61 3.17 18.99 -1.96
N SER A 62 2.61 18.86 -0.74
CA SER A 62 2.93 17.79 0.21
C SER A 62 1.89 16.67 0.25
N GLY A 63 1.41 16.21 -0.92
CA GLY A 63 0.57 15.02 -1.07
C GLY A 63 -0.93 15.28 -1.05
N ASP A 64 -1.70 14.23 -1.37
CA ASP A 64 -3.15 14.24 -1.60
C ASP A 64 -3.56 15.31 -2.61
N LEU A 65 -2.85 15.31 -3.72
CA LEU A 65 -2.97 16.32 -4.77
C LEU A 65 -4.22 16.06 -5.64
N THR A 66 -4.60 14.78 -5.76
CA THR A 66 -5.76 14.31 -6.47
C THR A 66 -6.60 13.37 -5.60
N GLU A 67 -7.85 13.14 -5.95
CA GLU A 67 -8.74 12.27 -5.15
C GLU A 67 -8.41 10.77 -5.29
N ALA A 68 -7.80 10.35 -6.41
CA ALA A 68 -7.53 8.94 -6.70
C ALA A 68 -6.25 8.70 -7.54
N GLY A 69 -5.33 9.63 -7.62
CA GLY A 69 -4.09 9.47 -8.39
C GLY A 69 -4.30 9.26 -9.88
N ASP A 70 -5.45 9.67 -10.42
CA ASP A 70 -5.75 9.51 -11.83
C ASP A 70 -4.90 10.46 -12.71
N ARG A 71 -4.48 9.95 -13.86
CA ARG A 71 -3.55 10.64 -14.75
C ARG A 71 -4.07 12.00 -15.21
N ARG A 72 -5.36 12.11 -15.52
CA ARG A 72 -5.96 13.34 -16.03
C ARG A 72 -5.92 14.45 -14.97
N CYS A 73 -6.24 14.13 -13.72
CA CYS A 73 -6.17 15.09 -12.63
C CYS A 73 -4.72 15.47 -12.31
N LEU A 74 -3.77 14.54 -12.38
CA LEU A 74 -2.34 14.82 -12.21
C LEU A 74 -1.80 15.74 -13.32
N GLU A 75 -2.17 15.51 -14.58
CA GLU A 75 -1.82 16.39 -15.71
C GLU A 75 -2.45 17.78 -15.56
N LEU A 76 -3.70 17.85 -15.11
CA LEU A 76 -4.37 19.13 -14.81
C LEU A 76 -3.69 19.89 -13.68
N LEU A 77 -3.36 19.20 -12.59
CA LEU A 77 -2.59 19.76 -11.49
C LEU A 77 -1.25 20.33 -11.97
N LYS A 78 -0.51 19.54 -12.77
CA LYS A 78 0.77 19.98 -13.31
C LYS A 78 0.61 21.25 -14.16
N ASN A 79 -0.40 21.32 -14.99
CA ASN A 79 -0.67 22.49 -15.82
C ASN A 79 -0.95 23.76 -14.97
N GLU A 80 -1.63 23.61 -13.83
CA GLU A 80 -1.86 24.72 -12.91
C GLU A 80 -0.56 25.13 -12.18
N LEU A 81 0.21 24.15 -11.69
CA LEU A 81 1.51 24.41 -11.02
C LEU A 81 2.53 25.03 -11.98
N ASP A 82 2.53 24.67 -13.27
CA ASP A 82 3.41 25.24 -14.31
C ASP A 82 3.13 26.75 -14.58
N ARG A 83 2.03 27.31 -14.06
CA ARG A 83 1.73 28.77 -14.13
C ARG A 83 2.50 29.58 -13.08
N LEU A 84 3.10 28.91 -12.08
CA LEU A 84 3.90 29.57 -11.05
C LEU A 84 5.19 30.15 -11.65
N PRO A 85 5.55 31.41 -11.33
CA PRO A 85 6.82 32.01 -11.80
C PRO A 85 8.04 31.52 -11.01
N MET A 86 7.85 30.78 -9.91
CA MET A 86 8.90 30.21 -9.08
C MET A 86 8.90 28.68 -9.15
N PRO A 87 9.99 28.00 -8.74
CA PRO A 87 10.04 26.54 -8.70
C PRO A 87 9.00 25.94 -7.77
N TYR A 88 8.54 24.73 -8.11
CA TYR A 88 7.72 23.92 -7.22
C TYR A 88 8.24 22.48 -7.11
N PHE A 89 7.95 21.84 -5.99
CA PHE A 89 8.37 20.48 -5.65
C PHE A 89 7.17 19.70 -5.12
N VAL A 90 7.02 18.44 -5.55
CA VAL A 90 5.85 17.64 -5.23
C VAL A 90 6.24 16.30 -4.62
N THR A 91 5.44 15.82 -3.66
CA THR A 91 5.45 14.43 -3.22
C THR A 91 4.03 13.87 -3.26
N SER A 92 3.89 12.55 -3.31
CA SER A 92 2.58 11.87 -3.29
C SER A 92 2.04 11.75 -1.87
N GLY A 93 0.70 11.68 -1.76
CA GLY A 93 -0.02 11.30 -0.56
C GLY A 93 -0.67 9.92 -0.68
N ASN A 94 -1.54 9.59 0.26
CA ASN A 94 -2.26 8.31 0.23
C ASN A 94 -3.30 8.24 -0.90
N HIS A 95 -3.83 9.35 -1.34
CA HIS A 95 -4.76 9.39 -2.46
C HIS A 95 -4.08 9.04 -3.79
N GLU A 96 -2.80 9.33 -3.96
CA GLU A 96 -2.03 8.90 -5.13
C GLU A 96 -1.57 7.45 -5.07
N THR A 97 -1.54 6.83 -3.88
CA THR A 97 -0.95 5.49 -3.70
C THR A 97 -1.98 4.41 -3.43
N THR A 98 -2.97 4.64 -2.54
CA THR A 98 -3.94 3.60 -2.12
C THR A 98 -4.98 3.29 -3.18
N TRP A 99 -5.55 4.31 -3.83
CA TRP A 99 -6.65 4.16 -4.79
C TRP A 99 -6.24 4.44 -6.23
N SER A 100 -4.95 4.50 -6.49
CA SER A 100 -4.42 4.79 -7.81
C SER A 100 -4.58 3.61 -8.75
N GLU A 101 -5.38 3.79 -9.80
CA GLU A 101 -5.54 2.84 -10.89
C GLU A 101 -4.20 2.48 -11.55
N SER A 102 -3.26 3.42 -11.57
CA SER A 102 -1.92 3.25 -12.13
C SER A 102 -0.89 2.73 -11.11
N ALA A 103 -1.28 2.40 -9.88
CA ALA A 103 -0.33 2.08 -8.80
C ALA A 103 0.74 3.17 -8.58
N CYS A 104 0.32 4.42 -8.62
CA CYS A 104 1.19 5.61 -8.54
C CYS A 104 2.16 5.82 -9.73
N THR A 105 2.15 4.96 -10.75
CA THR A 105 3.04 5.16 -11.92
C THR A 105 2.64 6.36 -12.78
N ALA A 106 1.39 6.79 -12.74
CA ALA A 106 0.95 8.02 -13.40
C ALA A 106 1.58 9.25 -12.76
N PHE A 107 1.72 9.28 -11.42
CA PHE A 107 2.42 10.33 -10.71
C PHE A 107 3.88 10.45 -11.18
N ASP A 108 4.60 9.32 -11.21
CA ASP A 108 5.99 9.29 -11.68
C ASP A 108 6.11 9.72 -13.16
N LYS A 109 5.15 9.37 -14.01
CA LYS A 109 5.13 9.80 -15.42
C LYS A 109 4.89 11.30 -15.59
N VAL A 110 4.08 11.92 -14.73
CA VAL A 110 3.71 13.35 -14.81
C VAL A 110 4.76 14.23 -14.15
N PHE A 111 5.25 13.86 -12.96
CA PHE A 111 6.16 14.65 -12.16
C PHE A 111 7.62 14.15 -12.14
N GLY A 112 7.88 12.97 -12.71
CA GLY A 112 9.19 12.33 -12.76
C GLY A 112 9.53 11.50 -11.54
N SER A 113 9.10 11.88 -10.35
CA SER A 113 9.34 11.15 -9.09
C SER A 113 8.42 11.67 -7.99
N SER A 114 8.11 10.81 -7.02
CA SER A 114 7.53 11.20 -5.72
C SER A 114 8.59 11.65 -4.70
N ARG A 115 9.89 11.61 -5.07
CA ARG A 115 11.03 12.10 -4.28
C ARG A 115 11.56 13.39 -4.87
N PHE A 116 11.95 14.31 -4.00
CA PHE A 116 12.73 15.46 -4.39
C PHE A 116 13.78 15.79 -3.33
N ALA A 117 14.87 16.45 -3.74
CA ALA A 117 15.88 17.00 -2.84
C ALA A 117 16.48 18.25 -3.49
N PHE A 118 16.54 19.36 -2.74
CA PHE A 118 17.14 20.58 -3.21
C PHE A 118 17.65 21.45 -2.06
N SER A 119 18.62 22.32 -2.36
CA SER A 119 19.11 23.34 -1.43
C SER A 119 18.51 24.70 -1.76
N TRP A 120 18.16 25.44 -0.72
CA TRP A 120 17.79 26.85 -0.82
C TRP A 120 18.48 27.63 0.30
N GLN A 121 19.42 28.50 -0.07
CA GLN A 121 20.33 29.15 0.87
C GLN A 121 21.07 28.13 1.77
N ASP A 122 20.96 28.23 3.09
CA ASP A 122 21.55 27.31 4.08
C ASP A 122 20.61 26.19 4.53
N CYS A 123 19.48 26.04 3.82
CA CYS A 123 18.48 25.01 4.06
C CYS A 123 18.52 23.92 2.99
N PHE A 124 18.13 22.71 3.38
CA PHE A 124 17.95 21.58 2.50
C PHE A 124 16.55 20.97 2.69
N PHE A 125 15.85 20.79 1.61
CA PHE A 125 14.50 20.22 1.57
C PHE A 125 14.56 18.86 0.92
N ILE A 126 13.95 17.84 1.57
CA ILE A 126 13.95 16.47 1.08
C ILE A 126 12.56 15.87 1.24
N GLY A 127 11.90 15.58 0.11
CA GLY A 127 10.57 15.00 0.06
C GLY A 127 10.58 13.52 -0.31
N PHE A 128 9.74 12.72 0.34
CA PHE A 128 9.60 11.29 0.11
C PHE A 128 8.17 10.81 0.32
N ASN A 129 7.83 9.67 -0.29
CA ASN A 129 6.52 9.07 -0.15
C ASN A 129 6.34 8.42 1.22
N SER A 130 5.22 8.69 1.87
CA SER A 130 4.78 8.03 3.11
C SER A 130 3.35 7.49 3.02
N GLY A 131 2.74 7.58 1.83
CA GLY A 131 1.41 7.04 1.62
C GLY A 131 1.41 5.52 1.70
N PRO A 132 0.27 4.89 2.08
CA PRO A 132 0.15 3.45 2.06
C PRO A 132 0.22 2.94 0.62
N PHE A 133 0.68 1.70 0.47
CA PHE A 133 0.53 1.01 -0.79
C PHE A 133 -0.92 0.55 -0.99
N LEU A 134 -1.27 0.15 -2.21
CA LEU A 134 -2.55 -0.51 -2.51
C LEU A 134 -2.88 -1.54 -1.42
N LYS A 135 -4.11 -1.50 -0.91
CA LYS A 135 -4.66 -2.38 0.14
C LYS A 135 -4.36 -1.96 1.59
N MET A 136 -3.57 -0.93 1.83
CA MET A 136 -3.29 -0.46 3.19
C MET A 136 -4.00 0.85 3.48
N MET A 137 -4.24 1.13 4.76
CA MET A 137 -4.81 2.39 5.23
C MET A 137 -3.79 3.25 5.98
N ASP A 138 -2.88 2.61 6.74
CA ASP A 138 -1.78 3.32 7.38
C ASP A 138 -0.69 3.62 6.35
N GLY A 139 0.04 4.70 6.56
CA GLY A 139 1.21 5.05 5.78
C GLY A 139 2.33 4.03 5.95
N HIS A 140 3.23 4.02 5.00
CA HIS A 140 4.44 3.21 5.03
C HIS A 140 5.54 3.89 4.22
N VAL A 141 6.71 4.06 4.79
CA VAL A 141 7.88 4.52 4.06
C VAL A 141 8.68 3.32 3.59
N ALA A 142 8.74 3.12 2.28
CA ALA A 142 9.38 1.97 1.70
C ALA A 142 10.88 1.87 2.06
N PRO A 143 11.45 0.68 2.25
CA PRO A 143 12.88 0.52 2.59
C PRO A 143 13.81 1.25 1.64
N GLN A 144 13.52 1.24 0.34
CA GLN A 144 14.28 1.95 -0.68
C GLN A 144 14.16 3.48 -0.58
N ASP A 145 13.08 4.01 0.04
CA ASP A 145 12.93 5.45 0.33
C ASP A 145 13.73 5.83 1.57
N ILE A 146 13.74 4.98 2.61
CA ILE A 146 14.54 5.18 3.83
C ILE A 146 16.04 5.15 3.49
N GLU A 147 16.48 4.20 2.67
CA GLU A 147 17.88 4.12 2.23
C GLU A 147 18.29 5.32 1.38
N TRP A 148 17.41 5.76 0.47
CA TRP A 148 17.63 6.98 -0.32
C TRP A 148 17.71 8.23 0.57
N LEU A 149 16.81 8.37 1.54
CA LEU A 149 16.79 9.45 2.53
C LEU A 149 18.12 9.48 3.28
N LYS A 150 18.53 8.35 3.86
CA LYS A 150 19.77 8.20 4.62
C LYS A 150 21.00 8.53 3.77
N SER A 151 21.14 7.91 2.61
CA SER A 151 22.31 8.11 1.73
C SER A 151 22.44 9.55 1.24
N THR A 152 21.31 10.22 0.97
CA THR A 152 21.26 11.63 0.58
C THR A 152 21.71 12.54 1.74
N LEU A 153 21.18 12.31 2.94
CA LEU A 153 21.52 13.10 4.12
C LEU A 153 22.95 12.83 4.62
N ASP A 154 23.45 11.59 4.53
CA ASP A 154 24.85 11.27 4.80
C ASP A 154 25.80 12.02 3.85
N SER A 155 25.42 12.10 2.58
CA SER A 155 26.21 12.85 1.58
C SER A 155 26.20 14.35 1.86
N LEU A 156 25.05 14.91 2.21
CA LEU A 156 24.92 16.30 2.61
C LEU A 156 25.76 16.61 3.86
N LYS A 157 25.66 15.78 4.91
CA LYS A 157 26.38 15.96 6.17
C LYS A 157 27.90 15.98 5.99
N ARG A 158 28.44 15.21 5.04
CA ARG A 158 29.89 15.20 4.72
C ARG A 158 30.38 16.51 4.13
N VAL A 159 29.56 17.20 3.34
CA VAL A 159 29.98 18.42 2.62
C VAL A 159 29.51 19.72 3.30
N ALA A 160 28.39 19.63 4.04
CA ALA A 160 27.75 20.78 4.69
C ALA A 160 27.06 20.35 6.01
N PRO A 161 27.82 20.03 7.07
CA PRO A 161 27.32 19.44 8.31
C PRO A 161 26.31 20.29 9.07
N ASP A 162 26.37 21.61 8.92
CA ASP A 162 25.53 22.59 9.64
C ASP A 162 24.22 22.91 8.88
N THR A 163 24.02 22.32 7.72
CA THR A 163 22.82 22.57 6.89
C THR A 163 21.54 22.26 7.69
N LYS A 164 20.60 23.16 7.62
CA LYS A 164 19.28 23.04 8.26
C LYS A 164 18.34 22.28 7.35
N ILE A 165 17.74 21.20 7.84
CA ILE A 165 17.04 20.21 7.00
C ILE A 165 15.56 20.23 7.30
N PHE A 166 14.75 20.21 6.23
CA PHE A 166 13.30 20.10 6.24
C PHE A 166 12.85 18.84 5.47
N PRO A 167 12.63 17.73 6.15
CA PRO A 167 11.94 16.60 5.54
C PRO A 167 10.50 16.96 5.19
N VAL A 168 10.00 16.45 4.06
CA VAL A 168 8.64 16.65 3.59
C VAL A 168 8.01 15.30 3.31
N THR A 169 6.88 15.05 3.94
CA THR A 169 6.10 13.83 3.76
C THR A 169 4.62 14.15 3.88
N HIS A 170 3.73 13.30 3.39
CA HIS A 170 2.30 13.57 3.50
C HIS A 170 1.74 13.18 4.86
N TYR A 171 1.95 11.91 5.26
CA TYR A 171 1.48 11.41 6.54
C TYR A 171 2.30 11.95 7.73
N PRO A 172 1.64 12.16 8.88
CA PRO A 172 2.34 12.33 10.15
C PRO A 172 3.21 11.10 10.47
N LEU A 173 4.45 11.32 10.90
CA LEU A 173 5.35 10.23 11.32
C LEU A 173 5.07 9.84 12.78
N GLN A 174 4.01 9.10 13.01
CA GLN A 174 3.60 8.63 14.34
C GLN A 174 2.83 7.31 14.26
N ASP A 175 2.66 6.66 15.40
CA ASP A 175 1.84 5.46 15.54
C ASP A 175 0.39 5.73 15.11
N GLY A 176 -0.20 4.78 14.38
CA GLY A 176 -1.55 4.86 13.83
C GLY A 176 -1.65 5.60 12.49
N ASP A 177 -0.59 6.32 12.06
CA ASP A 177 -0.53 6.98 10.74
C ASP A 177 0.49 6.32 9.81
N VAL A 178 1.69 5.98 10.30
CA VAL A 178 2.73 5.30 9.52
C VAL A 178 3.24 4.11 10.33
N ASP A 179 3.16 2.90 9.78
CA ASP A 179 3.50 1.66 10.49
C ASP A 179 4.99 1.58 10.91
N ASN A 180 5.88 2.11 10.09
CA ASN A 180 7.33 2.13 10.33
C ASN A 180 7.89 3.54 10.57
N TRP A 181 7.12 4.43 11.19
CA TRP A 181 7.51 5.83 11.48
C TRP A 181 8.86 5.94 12.22
N TYR A 182 9.16 4.99 13.11
CA TYR A 182 10.38 4.99 13.91
C TYR A 182 11.64 4.72 13.07
N ASP A 183 11.58 3.91 12.01
CA ASP A 183 12.70 3.69 11.10
C ASP A 183 13.11 5.01 10.43
N VAL A 184 12.12 5.86 10.12
CA VAL A 184 12.35 7.17 9.52
C VAL A 184 12.89 8.16 10.54
N THR A 185 12.29 8.24 11.74
CA THR A 185 12.75 9.17 12.79
C THR A 185 14.13 8.79 13.31
N ASP A 186 14.50 7.49 13.35
CA ASP A 186 15.84 7.03 13.69
C ASP A 186 16.90 7.48 12.68
N VAL A 187 16.56 7.56 11.41
CA VAL A 187 17.43 8.20 10.40
C VAL A 187 17.49 9.70 10.61
N LEU A 188 16.33 10.37 10.72
CA LEU A 188 16.27 11.84 10.77
C LEU A 188 16.99 12.43 11.99
N ARG A 189 16.93 11.78 13.18
CA ARG A 189 17.58 12.28 14.40
C ARG A 189 19.09 12.44 14.32
N LEU A 190 19.73 11.83 13.31
CA LEU A 190 21.17 11.91 13.08
C LEU A 190 21.60 13.24 12.43
N TYR A 191 20.65 14.11 12.09
CA TYR A 191 20.87 15.32 11.30
C TYR A 191 20.21 16.55 11.93
N ASN A 192 20.56 17.75 11.42
CA ASN A 192 20.04 19.03 11.89
C ASN A 192 18.63 19.31 11.35
N ILE A 193 17.64 18.51 11.76
CA ILE A 193 16.24 18.65 11.33
C ILE A 193 15.59 19.85 12.02
N GLN A 194 15.00 20.75 11.26
CA GLN A 194 14.32 21.92 11.79
C GLN A 194 12.84 21.63 12.11
N ALA A 195 12.14 21.06 11.14
CA ALA A 195 10.78 20.56 11.26
C ALA A 195 10.48 19.61 10.10
N ILE A 196 9.67 18.58 10.33
CA ILE A 196 9.07 17.75 9.29
C ILE A 196 7.80 18.47 8.82
N LEU A 197 7.62 18.60 7.50
CA LEU A 197 6.44 19.23 6.89
C LEU A 197 5.50 18.17 6.34
N GLY A 198 4.20 18.28 6.64
CA GLY A 198 3.19 17.31 6.23
C GLY A 198 1.81 17.88 5.95
N GLY A 199 0.84 17.00 5.66
CA GLY A 199 -0.58 17.29 5.43
C GLY A 199 -1.50 16.29 6.12
N HIS A 200 -2.40 15.66 5.35
CA HIS A 200 -3.26 14.54 5.72
C HIS A 200 -4.45 14.86 6.64
N TYR A 201 -4.27 15.65 7.69
CA TYR A 201 -5.35 15.96 8.65
C TYR A 201 -6.20 17.17 8.26
N HIS A 202 -5.94 17.79 7.12
CA HIS A 202 -6.66 18.96 6.60
C HIS A 202 -6.70 20.14 7.58
N ARG A 203 -5.73 20.25 8.48
CA ARG A 203 -5.69 21.30 9.52
C ARG A 203 -4.26 21.61 9.95
N ASN A 204 -4.05 22.81 10.41
CA ASN A 204 -2.80 23.21 11.04
C ASN A 204 -2.62 22.47 12.37
N LEU A 205 -1.50 21.80 12.54
CA LEU A 205 -1.16 21.04 13.74
C LEU A 205 0.34 20.96 13.94
N LEU A 206 0.79 21.11 15.18
CA LEU A 206 2.14 20.80 15.62
C LEU A 206 2.08 19.60 16.57
N TYR A 207 2.89 18.60 16.31
CA TYR A 207 3.10 17.49 17.25
C TYR A 207 4.57 17.04 17.21
N SER A 208 4.90 16.06 18.07
CA SER A 208 6.26 15.52 18.19
C SER A 208 6.34 14.19 17.45
N ALA A 209 7.12 14.12 16.37
CA ALA A 209 7.52 12.87 15.75
C ALA A 209 8.77 12.34 16.46
N ASP A 210 8.59 11.57 17.54
CA ASP A 210 9.69 11.02 18.34
C ASP A 210 10.74 12.08 18.80
N GLY A 211 10.24 13.22 19.26
CA GLY A 211 11.05 14.37 19.68
C GLY A 211 11.31 15.39 18.57
N ILE A 212 11.11 15.06 17.31
CA ILE A 212 11.31 15.98 16.17
C ILE A 212 10.00 16.75 15.91
N PRO A 213 10.02 18.10 15.78
CA PRO A 213 8.82 18.86 15.41
C PRO A 213 8.26 18.38 14.07
N ASN A 214 6.98 18.02 14.02
CA ASN A 214 6.26 17.71 12.80
C ASN A 214 5.08 18.67 12.65
N VAL A 215 5.07 19.45 11.57
CA VAL A 215 4.11 20.52 11.32
C VAL A 215 3.26 20.18 10.12
N LEU A 216 1.96 20.00 10.35
CA LEU A 216 0.99 19.80 9.29
C LEU A 216 0.41 21.14 8.85
N GLY A 217 0.30 21.31 7.55
CA GLY A 217 -0.36 22.45 6.92
C GLY A 217 -1.86 22.23 6.76
N ARG A 218 -2.58 23.33 6.57
CA ARG A 218 -3.99 23.26 6.19
C ARG A 218 -4.17 22.64 4.80
N SER A 219 -5.34 22.06 4.55
CA SER A 219 -5.81 21.61 3.25
C SER A 219 -6.07 22.78 2.28
N ASN A 220 -5.84 22.56 0.99
CA ASN A 220 -6.29 23.49 -0.06
C ASN A 220 -7.80 23.41 -0.32
N LEU A 221 -8.47 22.37 0.17
CA LEU A 221 -9.93 22.21 0.03
C LEU A 221 -10.73 23.24 0.81
N HIS A 222 -11.96 23.43 0.38
CA HIS A 222 -13.01 24.06 1.20
C HIS A 222 -13.08 23.38 2.56
N GLY A 223 -12.90 24.17 3.62
CA GLY A 223 -13.15 23.74 4.97
C GLY A 223 -14.36 24.48 5.53
N LYS A 224 -14.20 25.01 6.74
CA LYS A 224 -15.19 25.90 7.38
C LYS A 224 -15.34 27.23 6.66
N ASP A 225 -14.36 27.60 5.85
CA ASP A 225 -14.24 28.92 5.21
C ASP A 225 -14.93 29.00 3.85
N SER A 226 -15.64 28.11 3.32
CA SER A 226 -16.25 28.11 1.97
C SER A 226 -15.27 28.33 0.81
N VAL A 227 -13.98 28.42 1.09
CA VAL A 227 -12.85 28.52 0.14
C VAL A 227 -11.64 27.82 0.70
N GLY A 228 -10.76 27.37 -0.19
CA GLY A 228 -9.50 26.74 0.18
C GLY A 228 -8.45 27.71 0.69
N GLY A 229 -7.20 27.26 0.74
CA GLY A 229 -6.05 28.05 1.15
C GLY A 229 -4.78 27.25 1.17
N TYR A 230 -3.75 27.84 1.74
CA TYR A 230 -2.41 27.25 1.81
C TYR A 230 -1.65 27.76 3.04
N THR A 231 -0.50 27.22 3.28
CA THR A 231 0.37 27.66 4.38
C THR A 231 1.52 28.47 3.81
N ILE A 232 1.85 29.61 4.42
CA ILE A 232 3.07 30.37 4.15
C ILE A 232 4.05 30.12 5.27
N ILE A 233 5.26 29.70 4.93
CA ILE A 233 6.34 29.43 5.87
C ILE A 233 7.43 30.47 5.63
N ALA A 234 7.78 31.21 6.68
CA ALA A 234 8.81 32.26 6.64
C ALA A 234 10.02 31.84 7.49
N ILE A 235 11.20 31.82 6.90
CA ILE A 235 12.46 31.53 7.55
C ILE A 235 13.15 32.86 7.83
N SER A 236 13.54 33.07 9.10
CA SER A 236 14.35 34.21 9.58
C SER A 236 15.63 33.68 10.24
N PRO A 237 16.63 34.50 10.56
CA PRO A 237 17.88 34.03 11.15
C PRO A 237 17.74 33.22 12.44
N ASP A 238 16.64 33.40 13.18
CA ASP A 238 16.41 32.83 14.52
C ASP A 238 15.07 32.12 14.66
N SER A 239 14.18 32.21 13.64
CA SER A 239 12.82 31.65 13.76
C SER A 239 12.26 31.18 12.44
N ILE A 240 11.39 30.17 12.54
CA ILE A 240 10.52 29.66 11.48
C ILE A 240 9.10 29.99 11.87
N ARG A 241 8.32 30.61 10.97
CA ARG A 241 6.93 31.03 11.23
C ARG A 241 6.00 30.42 10.21
N TRP A 242 4.93 29.79 10.68
CA TRP A 242 3.86 29.25 9.86
C TRP A 242 2.65 30.15 9.94
N SER A 243 2.15 30.58 8.79
CA SER A 243 0.94 31.39 8.66
C SER A 243 -0.09 30.66 7.81
N GLU A 244 -1.31 30.59 8.30
CA GLU A 244 -2.46 30.12 7.53
C GLU A 244 -2.89 31.20 6.55
N LYS A 245 -3.02 30.87 5.30
CA LYS A 245 -3.51 31.76 4.24
C LYS A 245 -4.81 31.19 3.67
N VAL A 246 -5.94 31.77 4.07
CA VAL A 246 -7.24 31.52 3.42
C VAL A 246 -7.32 32.40 2.17
N ILE A 247 -7.77 31.87 1.06
CA ILE A 247 -7.94 32.60 -0.20
C ILE A 247 -8.76 33.87 0.03
N GLY A 248 -8.27 35.01 -0.44
CA GLY A 248 -8.92 36.32 -0.30
C GLY A 248 -8.77 36.96 1.08
N LYS A 249 -8.12 36.32 2.06
CA LYS A 249 -7.90 36.89 3.41
C LYS A 249 -6.40 37.15 3.66
N THR A 250 -6.11 37.98 4.65
CA THR A 250 -4.72 38.19 5.14
C THR A 250 -4.22 36.92 5.81
N ALA A 251 -2.94 36.60 5.60
CA ALA A 251 -2.30 35.47 6.27
C ALA A 251 -2.20 35.70 7.78
N VAL A 252 -2.49 34.66 8.57
CA VAL A 252 -2.50 34.73 10.04
C VAL A 252 -1.45 33.74 10.58
N GLN A 253 -0.46 34.25 11.28
CA GLN A 253 0.55 33.41 11.94
C GLN A 253 -0.11 32.62 13.07
N TRP A 254 0.14 31.29 13.09
CA TRP A 254 -0.38 30.41 14.14
C TRP A 254 0.74 29.67 14.89
N LEU A 255 1.96 29.56 14.31
CA LEU A 255 3.10 28.87 14.92
C LEU A 255 4.40 29.63 14.66
N ALA A 256 5.30 29.60 15.63
CA ALA A 256 6.69 29.97 15.48
C ALA A 256 7.56 28.98 16.25
N LEU A 257 8.65 28.54 15.60
CA LEU A 257 9.67 27.66 16.20
C LEU A 257 11.04 28.30 16.08
N PRO A 258 11.98 28.03 17.00
CA PRO A 258 13.36 28.48 16.87
C PRO A 258 14.03 27.86 15.63
N PHE A 259 14.83 28.66 14.91
CA PHE A 259 15.65 28.22 13.79
C PHE A 259 17.13 28.27 14.18
N GLY A 260 17.87 27.15 13.93
CA GLY A 260 19.27 27.07 14.29
C GLY A 260 19.74 25.63 14.49
N PRO A 261 20.88 25.40 15.13
CA PRO A 261 21.37 24.05 15.39
C PRO A 261 20.37 23.23 16.23
N LYS A 262 20.06 22.02 15.78
CA LYS A 262 19.19 21.05 16.45
C LYS A 262 19.90 19.71 16.61
N ALA A 263 19.63 19.04 17.72
CA ALA A 263 20.08 17.69 17.99
C ALA A 263 18.96 16.91 18.69
N TYR A 264 18.82 15.64 18.33
CA TYR A 264 17.81 14.73 18.85
C TYR A 264 18.51 13.44 19.35
N PRO A 265 19.26 13.50 20.48
CA PRO A 265 20.18 12.42 20.89
C PRO A 265 19.47 11.12 21.26
N GLU A 266 18.22 11.22 21.71
CA GLU A 266 17.47 10.07 22.24
C GLU A 266 16.11 9.93 21.56
N ALA A 267 15.68 8.70 21.37
CA ALA A 267 14.31 8.35 21.00
C ALA A 267 13.39 8.62 22.22
N VAL A 268 12.24 9.23 21.96
CA VAL A 268 11.25 9.59 22.99
C VAL A 268 10.14 8.54 23.07
N ALA A 269 9.73 8.02 21.91
CA ALA A 269 8.65 7.05 21.83
C ALA A 269 9.15 5.62 22.02
N GLU A 270 8.30 4.79 22.61
CA GLU A 270 8.57 3.36 22.80
C GLU A 270 8.66 2.65 21.43
N ARG A 271 9.61 1.73 21.31
CA ARG A 271 9.75 0.89 20.10
C ARG A 271 8.88 -0.36 20.20
N PRO A 272 8.37 -0.88 19.07
CA PRO A 272 7.57 -2.10 19.07
C PRO A 272 8.30 -3.28 19.73
N SER A 273 7.59 -3.98 20.63
CA SER A 273 8.12 -5.12 21.37
C SER A 273 8.03 -6.42 20.59
N PHE A 274 9.01 -7.30 20.77
CA PHE A 274 9.05 -8.69 20.27
C PHE A 274 8.83 -9.72 21.38
N ALA A 275 8.42 -9.30 22.58
CA ALA A 275 8.26 -10.18 23.74
C ALA A 275 7.26 -11.33 23.50
N VAL A 276 6.32 -11.19 22.58
CA VAL A 276 5.39 -12.27 22.20
C VAL A 276 6.12 -13.52 21.70
N ASN A 277 7.31 -13.39 21.10
CA ASN A 277 8.10 -14.53 20.62
C ASN A 277 8.63 -15.41 21.76
N GLU A 278 8.81 -14.84 22.94
CA GLU A 278 9.22 -15.60 24.13
C GLU A 278 8.09 -16.48 24.68
N THR A 279 6.83 -16.10 24.39
CA THR A 279 5.64 -16.86 24.79
C THR A 279 5.46 -18.13 23.94
N TYR A 280 5.92 -18.10 22.70
CA TYR A 280 5.79 -19.17 21.71
C TYR A 280 7.16 -19.59 21.14
N PRO A 281 8.06 -20.13 21.99
CA PRO A 281 9.43 -20.46 21.59
C PRO A 281 9.54 -21.59 20.57
N GLU A 282 8.46 -22.32 20.34
CA GLU A 282 8.37 -23.34 19.29
C GLU A 282 8.30 -22.78 17.87
N VAL A 283 7.97 -21.49 17.71
CA VAL A 283 7.93 -20.84 16.38
C VAL A 283 9.32 -20.31 16.06
N GLU A 284 9.88 -20.80 14.97
CA GLU A 284 11.25 -20.52 14.57
C GLU A 284 11.32 -19.91 13.18
N GLU A 285 12.09 -18.83 13.02
CA GLU A 285 12.50 -18.29 11.72
C GLU A 285 13.69 -19.09 11.20
N ARG A 286 13.47 -20.06 10.32
CA ARG A 286 14.53 -20.88 9.72
C ARG A 286 15.50 -20.05 8.90
N TRP A 287 14.98 -19.10 8.14
CA TRP A 287 15.75 -18.09 7.47
C TRP A 287 14.86 -16.86 7.19
N GLN A 288 15.51 -15.72 7.16
CA GLN A 288 14.92 -14.47 6.67
C GLN A 288 15.86 -13.83 5.67
N LYS A 289 15.29 -13.33 4.57
CA LYS A 289 15.98 -12.54 3.56
C LYS A 289 15.35 -11.17 3.46
N LYS A 290 16.15 -10.12 3.56
CA LYS A 290 15.74 -8.73 3.31
C LYS A 290 16.28 -8.27 1.96
N SER A 291 15.38 -7.83 1.07
CA SER A 291 15.76 -7.34 -0.28
C SER A 291 16.14 -5.86 -0.27
N GLY A 292 15.77 -5.11 0.78
CA GLY A 292 15.89 -3.64 0.81
C GLY A 292 14.90 -2.91 -0.11
N VAL A 293 13.91 -3.64 -0.65
CA VAL A 293 12.85 -3.13 -1.52
C VAL A 293 11.53 -3.70 -1.05
N ALA A 294 10.49 -2.88 -0.99
CA ALA A 294 9.17 -3.31 -0.53
C ALA A 294 8.60 -4.47 -1.36
N ILE A 295 7.98 -5.44 -0.68
CA ILE A 295 7.25 -6.56 -1.27
C ILE A 295 5.77 -6.39 -0.87
N LEU A 296 4.87 -6.29 -1.87
CA LEU A 296 3.50 -5.85 -1.64
C LEU A 296 2.46 -6.95 -1.79
N GLU A 297 2.88 -8.18 -2.12
CA GLU A 297 1.98 -9.30 -2.38
C GLU A 297 2.50 -10.62 -1.80
N ALA A 298 1.55 -11.57 -1.69
CA ALA A 298 1.83 -12.92 -1.26
C ALA A 298 2.87 -13.60 -2.14
N PRO A 299 3.78 -14.43 -1.58
CA PRO A 299 4.63 -15.29 -2.35
C PRO A 299 3.86 -16.50 -2.87
N ALA A 300 4.38 -17.15 -3.91
CA ALA A 300 3.85 -18.43 -4.38
C ALA A 300 4.91 -19.52 -4.28
N LEU A 301 4.48 -20.71 -3.87
CA LEU A 301 5.34 -21.87 -3.71
C LEU A 301 5.28 -22.75 -4.96
N GLY A 302 6.44 -23.04 -5.54
CA GLY A 302 6.63 -24.08 -6.54
C GLY A 302 7.18 -25.36 -5.94
N LYS A 303 7.70 -26.23 -6.80
CA LYS A 303 8.24 -27.54 -6.35
C LYS A 303 9.48 -27.39 -5.46
N THR A 304 10.40 -26.53 -5.83
CA THR A 304 11.69 -26.33 -5.15
C THR A 304 11.99 -24.89 -4.77
N ALA A 305 11.22 -23.94 -5.29
CA ALA A 305 11.46 -22.52 -5.11
C ALA A 305 10.22 -21.77 -4.64
N LEU A 306 10.46 -20.67 -3.95
CA LEU A 306 9.49 -19.65 -3.57
C LEU A 306 9.63 -18.47 -4.53
N PHE A 307 8.49 -17.93 -5.00
CA PHE A 307 8.42 -16.88 -6.00
C PHE A 307 7.74 -15.63 -5.47
N TYR A 308 8.30 -14.45 -5.76
CA TYR A 308 7.68 -13.16 -5.46
C TYR A 308 8.27 -12.05 -6.35
N GLY A 309 7.55 -10.93 -6.45
CA GLY A 309 8.03 -9.71 -7.09
C GLY A 309 8.21 -8.57 -6.09
N ASP A 310 9.06 -7.60 -6.40
CA ASP A 310 9.30 -6.43 -5.58
C ASP A 310 8.87 -5.11 -6.27
N ASP A 311 8.92 -4.01 -5.51
CA ASP A 311 8.53 -2.68 -5.96
C ASP A 311 9.58 -1.99 -6.87
N ASN A 312 10.72 -2.64 -7.16
CA ASN A 312 11.67 -2.26 -8.20
C ASN A 312 11.50 -3.05 -9.50
N GLY A 313 10.50 -3.94 -9.54
CA GLY A 313 10.20 -4.74 -10.72
C GLY A 313 11.09 -5.96 -10.90
N THR A 314 11.79 -6.37 -9.86
CA THR A 314 12.55 -7.62 -9.86
C THR A 314 11.67 -8.77 -9.39
N PHE A 315 11.61 -9.82 -10.17
CA PHE A 315 10.94 -11.07 -9.83
C PHE A 315 11.99 -12.11 -9.42
N TYR A 316 11.78 -12.75 -8.28
CA TYR A 316 12.74 -13.66 -7.64
C TYR A 316 12.22 -15.09 -7.59
N ALA A 317 13.13 -16.02 -7.72
CA ALA A 317 13.00 -17.41 -7.25
C ALA A 317 14.03 -17.64 -6.14
N LEU A 318 13.57 -18.00 -4.95
CA LEU A 318 14.42 -18.42 -3.84
C LEU A 318 14.35 -19.94 -3.66
N ASP A 319 15.47 -20.57 -3.38
CA ASP A 319 15.45 -21.92 -2.83
C ASP A 319 14.66 -21.92 -1.52
N ARG A 320 13.62 -22.73 -1.45
CA ARG A 320 12.67 -22.68 -0.33
C ARG A 320 13.28 -23.11 1.01
N MET A 321 14.33 -23.93 0.98
CA MET A 321 14.97 -24.45 2.20
C MET A 321 16.02 -23.50 2.75
N THR A 322 16.72 -22.77 1.88
CA THR A 322 17.88 -21.96 2.25
C THR A 322 17.66 -20.44 2.13
N GLY A 323 16.61 -20.00 1.44
CA GLY A 323 16.37 -18.58 1.13
C GLY A 323 17.36 -18.00 0.09
N GLN A 324 18.25 -18.81 -0.46
CA GLN A 324 19.20 -18.33 -1.47
C GLN A 324 18.50 -18.07 -2.81
N THR A 325 18.93 -17.02 -3.50
CA THR A 325 18.40 -16.70 -4.83
C THR A 325 18.86 -17.74 -5.85
N VAL A 326 17.90 -18.40 -6.49
CA VAL A 326 18.14 -19.37 -7.58
C VAL A 326 18.26 -18.61 -8.90
N TRP A 327 17.32 -17.73 -9.18
CA TRP A 327 17.33 -16.85 -10.34
C TRP A 327 16.50 -15.58 -10.09
N MET A 328 16.72 -14.57 -10.94
CA MET A 328 15.98 -13.32 -10.95
C MET A 328 15.60 -12.94 -12.38
N TYR A 329 14.49 -12.19 -12.51
CA TYR A 329 14.04 -11.62 -13.78
C TYR A 329 13.63 -10.16 -13.58
N GLN A 330 14.12 -9.23 -14.42
CA GLN A 330 13.79 -7.81 -14.34
C GLN A 330 12.68 -7.48 -15.31
N THR A 331 11.58 -6.90 -14.82
CA THR A 331 10.51 -6.31 -15.60
C THR A 331 10.76 -4.81 -15.87
N GLY A 332 9.89 -4.17 -16.63
CA GLY A 332 10.01 -2.74 -16.94
C GLY A 332 9.56 -1.80 -15.82
N SER A 333 8.84 -2.31 -14.80
CA SER A 333 8.30 -1.51 -13.70
C SER A 333 7.95 -2.41 -12.50
N ARG A 334 7.36 -1.84 -11.45
CA ARG A 334 6.98 -2.48 -10.17
C ARG A 334 6.14 -3.74 -10.36
N ILE A 335 6.28 -4.72 -9.46
CA ILE A 335 5.46 -5.92 -9.42
C ILE A 335 4.57 -5.87 -8.18
N LYS A 336 3.27 -5.70 -8.41
CA LYS A 336 2.21 -5.61 -7.39
C LYS A 336 1.13 -6.68 -7.61
N SER A 337 1.54 -7.84 -8.08
CA SER A 337 0.70 -8.99 -8.40
C SER A 337 1.28 -10.23 -7.73
N ALA A 338 0.50 -10.90 -6.90
CA ALA A 338 0.91 -12.20 -6.37
C ALA A 338 1.03 -13.21 -7.52
N PRO A 339 2.10 -13.99 -7.60
CA PRO A 339 2.28 -14.93 -8.71
C PRO A 339 1.39 -16.17 -8.58
N ALA A 340 1.13 -16.83 -9.73
CA ALA A 340 0.57 -18.17 -9.78
C ALA A 340 1.58 -19.14 -10.39
N VAL A 341 1.72 -20.33 -9.77
CA VAL A 341 2.66 -21.37 -10.21
C VAL A 341 1.90 -22.62 -10.60
N TYR A 342 2.14 -23.12 -11.81
CA TYR A 342 1.53 -24.35 -12.28
C TYR A 342 2.32 -24.93 -13.47
N ASP A 343 2.48 -26.24 -13.51
CA ASP A 343 3.07 -26.99 -14.63
C ASP A 343 4.43 -26.42 -15.12
N GLY A 344 5.33 -26.13 -14.17
CA GLY A 344 6.66 -25.60 -14.48
C GLY A 344 6.67 -24.14 -14.97
N ARG A 345 5.60 -23.40 -14.77
CA ARG A 345 5.40 -22.01 -15.17
C ARG A 345 5.04 -21.13 -14.00
N VAL A 346 5.53 -19.92 -14.01
CA VAL A 346 5.20 -18.86 -13.05
C VAL A 346 4.62 -17.69 -13.82
N VAL A 347 3.41 -17.24 -13.44
CA VAL A 347 2.68 -16.14 -14.11
C VAL A 347 2.40 -15.02 -13.12
N PHE A 348 2.63 -13.79 -13.54
CA PHE A 348 2.36 -12.58 -12.74
C PHE A 348 2.13 -11.36 -13.62
N GLY A 349 1.54 -10.31 -13.05
CA GLY A 349 1.37 -8.99 -13.67
C GLY A 349 2.47 -8.02 -13.25
N SER A 350 2.71 -7.00 -14.06
CA SER A 350 3.61 -5.88 -13.76
C SER A 350 2.96 -4.54 -14.10
N THR A 351 3.36 -3.50 -13.38
CA THR A 351 2.90 -2.12 -13.65
C THR A 351 3.50 -1.52 -14.93
N ASP A 352 4.31 -2.28 -15.65
CA ASP A 352 4.73 -1.92 -17.02
C ASP A 352 3.69 -2.26 -18.10
N GLY A 353 2.51 -2.75 -17.68
CA GLY A 353 1.41 -3.09 -18.57
C GLY A 353 1.53 -4.46 -19.22
N ASN A 354 2.28 -5.38 -18.62
CA ASN A 354 2.44 -6.73 -19.15
C ASN A 354 2.08 -7.82 -18.14
N ILE A 355 1.57 -8.93 -18.67
CA ILE A 355 1.45 -10.21 -17.98
C ILE A 355 2.63 -11.07 -18.43
N TYR A 356 3.40 -11.59 -17.49
CA TYR A 356 4.59 -12.40 -17.73
C TYR A 356 4.33 -13.86 -17.40
N CYS A 357 4.92 -14.75 -18.19
CA CYS A 357 5.06 -16.16 -17.87
C CYS A 357 6.52 -16.57 -18.00
N LEU A 358 7.10 -17.02 -16.90
CA LEU A 358 8.49 -17.48 -16.84
C LEU A 358 8.53 -18.98 -16.60
N SER A 359 9.64 -19.61 -17.01
CA SER A 359 9.97 -20.98 -16.62
C SER A 359 10.27 -21.02 -15.11
N GLU A 360 9.57 -21.89 -14.38
CA GLU A 360 9.77 -22.11 -12.94
C GLU A 360 11.24 -22.46 -12.62
N ASN A 361 11.90 -23.24 -13.49
CA ASN A 361 13.23 -23.80 -13.21
C ASN A 361 14.37 -22.78 -13.34
N ASN A 362 14.26 -21.81 -14.27
CA ASN A 362 15.41 -20.97 -14.64
C ASN A 362 15.08 -19.52 -14.97
N GLY A 363 13.82 -19.08 -14.74
CA GLY A 363 13.39 -17.70 -14.96
C GLY A 363 13.34 -17.24 -16.43
N LYS A 364 13.54 -18.17 -17.39
CA LYS A 364 13.47 -17.81 -18.81
C LYS A 364 12.05 -17.37 -19.19
N LEU A 365 11.95 -16.25 -19.90
CA LEU A 365 10.69 -15.78 -20.45
C LEU A 365 10.14 -16.80 -21.46
N LEU A 366 8.93 -17.30 -21.18
CA LEU A 366 8.20 -18.20 -22.06
C LEU A 366 7.26 -17.40 -22.98
N TRP A 367 6.51 -16.47 -22.42
CA TRP A 367 5.68 -15.53 -23.16
C TRP A 367 5.40 -14.27 -22.32
N LYS A 368 5.02 -13.21 -23.00
CA LYS A 368 4.59 -11.94 -22.42
C LYS A 368 3.40 -11.40 -23.20
N VAL A 369 2.35 -10.95 -22.50
CA VAL A 369 1.14 -10.36 -23.09
C VAL A 369 1.01 -8.93 -22.62
N GLY A 370 1.00 -7.98 -23.57
CA GLY A 370 0.76 -6.57 -23.30
C GLY A 370 -0.73 -6.31 -23.07
N THR A 371 -1.03 -5.40 -22.13
CA THR A 371 -2.36 -4.88 -21.82
C THR A 371 -2.43 -3.39 -22.14
N GLY A 372 -3.59 -2.77 -21.96
CA GLY A 372 -3.75 -1.32 -22.18
C GLY A 372 -3.18 -0.45 -21.07
N ASP A 373 -3.04 -1.01 -19.83
CA ASP A 373 -2.56 -0.32 -18.64
C ASP A 373 -1.88 -1.30 -17.68
N VAL A 374 -1.51 -0.84 -16.48
CA VAL A 374 -0.79 -1.65 -15.49
C VAL A 374 -1.57 -2.90 -15.08
N VAL A 375 -0.86 -3.96 -14.70
CA VAL A 375 -1.45 -5.23 -14.27
C VAL A 375 -1.08 -5.49 -12.81
N MET A 376 -2.05 -5.25 -11.93
CA MET A 376 -1.95 -5.52 -10.49
C MET A 376 -2.77 -6.75 -10.07
N GLY A 377 -3.66 -7.24 -10.93
CA GLY A 377 -4.47 -8.42 -10.67
C GLY A 377 -3.62 -9.66 -10.38
N CYS A 378 -4.02 -10.44 -9.40
CA CYS A 378 -3.36 -11.70 -9.06
C CYS A 378 -3.94 -12.82 -9.94
N PRO A 379 -3.12 -13.52 -10.75
CA PRO A 379 -3.61 -14.58 -11.63
C PRO A 379 -4.08 -15.82 -10.86
N VAL A 380 -5.08 -16.50 -11.42
CA VAL A 380 -5.47 -17.86 -11.03
C VAL A 380 -5.44 -18.76 -12.26
N ILE A 381 -4.97 -19.98 -12.08
CA ILE A 381 -4.92 -20.97 -13.17
C ILE A 381 -6.11 -21.94 -13.01
N SER A 382 -6.85 -22.12 -14.09
CA SER A 382 -8.00 -23.03 -14.15
C SER A 382 -8.09 -23.70 -15.51
N GLU A 383 -8.81 -24.80 -15.60
CA GLU A 383 -9.05 -25.48 -16.86
C GLU A 383 -10.31 -24.95 -17.55
N ILE A 384 -10.21 -24.66 -18.84
CA ILE A 384 -11.32 -24.29 -19.73
C ILE A 384 -11.35 -25.28 -20.91
N ALA A 385 -12.34 -26.17 -20.94
CA ALA A 385 -12.50 -27.14 -22.02
C ALA A 385 -11.22 -27.92 -22.39
N GLY A 386 -10.50 -28.41 -21.37
CA GLY A 386 -9.27 -29.19 -21.54
C GLY A 386 -8.00 -28.33 -21.73
N THR A 387 -8.11 -27.01 -21.71
CA THR A 387 -6.99 -26.07 -21.83
C THR A 387 -6.73 -25.35 -20.51
N LEU A 388 -5.50 -25.40 -20.01
CA LEU A 388 -5.10 -24.60 -18.84
C LEU A 388 -5.08 -23.13 -19.20
N ALA A 389 -5.81 -22.33 -18.46
CA ALA A 389 -5.96 -20.89 -18.65
C ALA A 389 -5.53 -20.10 -17.43
N VAL A 390 -4.88 -18.99 -17.65
CA VAL A 390 -4.60 -17.92 -16.69
C VAL A 390 -5.78 -16.94 -16.70
N LEU A 391 -6.42 -16.75 -15.56
CA LEU A 391 -7.52 -15.83 -15.35
C LEU A 391 -7.02 -14.62 -14.59
N ILE A 392 -7.05 -13.43 -15.21
CA ILE A 392 -6.44 -12.21 -14.64
C ILE A 392 -7.15 -10.95 -15.12
N GLY A 393 -7.31 -9.98 -14.23
CA GLY A 393 -7.77 -8.62 -14.55
C GLY A 393 -6.64 -7.61 -14.48
N GLY A 394 -6.88 -6.42 -15.04
CA GLY A 394 -5.92 -5.31 -15.03
C GLY A 394 -6.58 -3.96 -14.83
N SER A 395 -5.78 -2.90 -14.86
CA SER A 395 -6.25 -1.52 -14.77
C SER A 395 -6.77 -0.97 -16.11
N ASP A 396 -6.62 -1.72 -17.17
CA ASP A 396 -7.27 -1.43 -18.46
C ASP A 396 -8.76 -1.84 -18.51
N HIS A 397 -9.35 -2.16 -17.34
CA HIS A 397 -10.75 -2.56 -17.17
C HIS A 397 -11.12 -3.82 -17.96
N VAL A 398 -10.14 -4.68 -18.24
CA VAL A 398 -10.34 -5.92 -18.98
C VAL A 398 -9.98 -7.12 -18.13
N PHE A 399 -10.90 -8.08 -18.04
CA PHE A 399 -10.64 -9.38 -17.46
C PHE A 399 -10.40 -10.41 -18.56
N ARG A 400 -9.34 -11.23 -18.45
CA ARG A 400 -8.85 -12.12 -19.52
C ARG A 400 -8.72 -13.55 -19.07
N ALA A 401 -8.95 -14.47 -20.02
CA ALA A 401 -8.45 -15.83 -19.96
C ALA A 401 -7.39 -16.04 -21.05
N ILE A 402 -6.21 -16.46 -20.64
CA ILE A 402 -5.02 -16.60 -21.49
C ILE A 402 -4.55 -18.05 -21.38
N GLU A 403 -4.28 -18.73 -22.51
CA GLU A 403 -3.74 -20.08 -22.52
C GLU A 403 -2.35 -20.10 -21.81
N LEU A 404 -2.24 -20.88 -20.74
CA LEU A 404 -1.02 -20.96 -19.92
C LEU A 404 0.22 -21.36 -20.73
N LYS A 405 0.06 -22.24 -21.71
CA LYS A 405 1.16 -22.77 -22.51
C LYS A 405 1.76 -21.76 -23.48
N THR A 406 0.91 -20.94 -24.12
CA THR A 406 1.29 -20.13 -25.29
C THR A 406 1.18 -18.61 -25.09
N GLY A 407 0.43 -18.16 -24.09
CA GLY A 407 0.07 -16.74 -23.93
C GLY A 407 -1.04 -16.26 -24.88
N ARG A 408 -1.64 -17.18 -25.66
CA ARG A 408 -2.75 -16.84 -26.55
C ARG A 408 -4.00 -16.55 -25.74
N GLU A 409 -4.68 -15.42 -26.05
CA GLU A 409 -5.94 -15.09 -25.41
C GLU A 409 -7.05 -16.07 -25.84
N ILE A 410 -7.77 -16.63 -24.87
CA ILE A 410 -8.92 -17.51 -25.10
C ILE A 410 -10.18 -16.66 -25.21
N TRP A 411 -10.38 -15.75 -24.26
CA TRP A 411 -11.44 -14.75 -24.28
C TRP A 411 -11.06 -13.53 -23.41
N ARG A 412 -11.75 -12.42 -23.66
CA ARG A 412 -11.69 -11.20 -22.83
C ARG A 412 -13.08 -10.66 -22.53
N TYR A 413 -13.21 -10.00 -21.40
CA TYR A 413 -14.38 -9.24 -20.99
C TYR A 413 -14.01 -7.80 -20.73
N THR A 414 -14.64 -6.85 -21.45
CA THR A 414 -14.34 -5.40 -21.42
C THR A 414 -15.41 -4.58 -20.69
N GLY A 415 -16.33 -5.22 -20.00
CA GLY A 415 -17.44 -4.56 -19.29
C GLY A 415 -17.20 -4.41 -17.79
N VAL A 416 -15.95 -4.25 -17.35
CA VAL A 416 -15.60 -3.92 -15.95
C VAL A 416 -15.50 -2.40 -15.85
N ASP A 417 -16.24 -1.80 -14.92
CA ASP A 417 -16.29 -0.33 -14.79
C ASP A 417 -15.12 0.22 -13.95
N GLY A 418 -14.42 -0.65 -13.16
CA GLY A 418 -13.27 -0.29 -12.35
C GLY A 418 -12.08 -1.23 -12.57
N TYR A 419 -10.92 -0.83 -12.11
CA TYR A 419 -9.72 -1.68 -12.24
C TYR A 419 -9.73 -2.87 -11.26
N VAL A 420 -9.03 -3.95 -11.64
CA VAL A 420 -9.03 -5.24 -10.93
C VAL A 420 -7.65 -5.50 -10.34
N VAL A 421 -7.59 -5.67 -9.01
CA VAL A 421 -6.35 -5.98 -8.28
C VAL A 421 -6.44 -7.32 -7.51
N THR A 422 -7.64 -7.85 -7.34
CA THR A 422 -7.89 -9.04 -6.53
C THR A 422 -7.38 -10.33 -7.19
N ARG A 423 -7.28 -11.38 -6.37
CA ARG A 423 -7.19 -12.77 -6.84
C ARG A 423 -8.62 -13.30 -7.06
N PRO A 424 -8.98 -13.73 -8.26
CA PRO A 424 -10.32 -14.26 -8.53
C PRO A 424 -10.55 -15.64 -7.88
N CYS A 425 -11.82 -15.97 -7.67
CA CYS A 425 -12.27 -17.30 -7.25
C CYS A 425 -12.92 -18.02 -8.44
N VAL A 426 -12.62 -19.30 -8.66
CA VAL A 426 -13.30 -20.13 -9.67
C VAL A 426 -14.28 -21.08 -8.97
N TYR A 427 -15.57 -20.95 -9.27
CA TYR A 427 -16.61 -21.76 -8.65
C TYR A 427 -17.83 -21.94 -9.56
N MET A 428 -18.39 -23.15 -9.61
CA MET A 428 -19.59 -23.50 -10.42
C MET A 428 -19.51 -23.00 -11.87
N GLY A 429 -18.37 -23.24 -12.54
CA GLY A 429 -18.17 -22.83 -13.95
C GLY A 429 -18.13 -21.31 -14.17
N LYS A 430 -17.87 -20.54 -13.13
CA LYS A 430 -17.70 -19.09 -13.17
C LYS A 430 -16.36 -18.68 -12.59
N VAL A 431 -15.81 -17.55 -13.07
CA VAL A 431 -14.75 -16.80 -12.41
C VAL A 431 -15.35 -15.56 -11.75
N ILE A 432 -15.06 -15.37 -10.46
CA ILE A 432 -15.68 -14.35 -9.60
C ILE A 432 -14.58 -13.44 -9.05
N PHE A 433 -14.74 -12.13 -9.22
CA PHE A 433 -13.74 -11.14 -8.80
C PHE A 433 -14.38 -9.79 -8.45
N GLY A 434 -13.75 -9.04 -7.57
CA GLY A 434 -14.12 -7.67 -7.25
C GLY A 434 -13.37 -6.65 -8.11
N ALA A 435 -13.95 -5.47 -8.28
CA ALA A 435 -13.32 -4.34 -8.95
C ALA A 435 -13.56 -3.02 -8.20
N TRP A 436 -12.77 -1.99 -8.51
CA TRP A 436 -12.87 -0.66 -7.89
C TRP A 436 -14.02 0.19 -8.47
N ASP A 437 -15.22 -0.40 -8.49
CA ASP A 437 -16.48 0.20 -8.91
C ASP A 437 -17.65 -0.22 -8.01
N CYS A 438 -17.37 -0.62 -6.77
CA CYS A 438 -18.31 -1.24 -5.84
C CYS A 438 -18.94 -2.54 -6.37
N GLY A 439 -18.35 -3.15 -7.40
CA GLY A 439 -18.85 -4.33 -8.10
C GLY A 439 -18.12 -5.62 -7.74
N LEU A 440 -18.90 -6.71 -7.68
CA LEU A 440 -18.42 -8.08 -7.73
C LEU A 440 -18.98 -8.72 -9.01
N TYR A 441 -18.09 -9.21 -9.85
CA TYR A 441 -18.42 -9.78 -11.15
C TYR A 441 -18.34 -11.31 -11.12
N ALA A 442 -19.22 -11.97 -11.86
CA ALA A 442 -19.08 -13.38 -12.21
C ALA A 442 -19.20 -13.53 -13.72
N LEU A 443 -18.17 -14.08 -14.34
CA LEU A 443 -18.14 -14.40 -15.75
C LEU A 443 -18.21 -15.91 -15.93
N ASN A 444 -18.89 -16.37 -16.99
CA ASN A 444 -18.88 -17.76 -17.38
C ASN A 444 -17.46 -18.17 -17.77
N LEU A 445 -16.92 -19.18 -17.11
CA LEU A 445 -15.53 -19.61 -17.27
C LEU A 445 -15.23 -20.03 -18.72
N LYS A 446 -16.23 -20.60 -19.41
CA LYS A 446 -16.10 -21.14 -20.77
C LYS A 446 -15.82 -20.05 -21.83
N ASP A 447 -16.49 -18.91 -21.75
CA ASP A 447 -16.55 -17.93 -22.84
C ASP A 447 -16.41 -16.47 -22.40
N GLY A 448 -16.24 -16.21 -21.07
CA GLY A 448 -16.06 -14.86 -20.53
C GLY A 448 -17.33 -14.00 -20.53
N THR A 449 -18.49 -14.54 -20.90
CA THR A 449 -19.76 -13.79 -20.84
C THR A 449 -20.17 -13.53 -19.39
N ARG A 450 -20.73 -12.32 -19.13
CA ARG A 450 -21.16 -11.98 -17.76
C ARG A 450 -22.38 -12.78 -17.35
N ALA A 451 -22.22 -13.61 -16.31
CA ALA A 451 -23.32 -14.33 -15.67
C ALA A 451 -24.13 -13.40 -14.76
N TRP A 452 -23.45 -12.60 -13.93
CA TRP A 452 -24.08 -11.58 -13.10
C TRP A 452 -23.04 -10.52 -12.63
N ARG A 453 -23.56 -9.38 -12.15
CA ARG A 453 -22.81 -8.37 -11.39
C ARG A 453 -23.60 -8.06 -10.13
N TRP A 454 -22.94 -8.12 -9.00
CA TRP A 454 -23.46 -7.67 -7.71
C TRP A 454 -22.83 -6.31 -7.37
N SER A 455 -23.55 -5.47 -6.61
CA SER A 455 -23.00 -4.22 -6.06
C SER A 455 -23.50 -4.02 -4.63
N ASN A 456 -22.67 -3.40 -3.80
CA ASN A 456 -23.06 -3.00 -2.45
C ASN A 456 -23.99 -1.78 -2.42
N GLY A 457 -24.24 -1.16 -3.57
CA GLY A 457 -25.10 0.02 -3.73
C GLY A 457 -24.46 1.35 -3.33
N SER A 458 -23.16 1.36 -3.00
CA SER A 458 -22.45 2.59 -2.69
C SER A 458 -22.07 3.35 -3.97
N ALA A 459 -22.12 4.69 -3.88
CA ALA A 459 -21.51 5.58 -4.87
C ALA A 459 -20.04 5.91 -4.55
N ASN A 460 -19.53 5.46 -3.41
CA ASN A 460 -18.14 5.67 -2.99
C ASN A 460 -17.31 4.44 -3.33
N ASP A 461 -16.46 4.57 -4.34
CA ASP A 461 -15.61 3.50 -4.85
C ASP A 461 -14.63 2.95 -3.79
N LYS A 462 -14.31 3.74 -2.75
CA LYS A 462 -13.49 3.29 -1.59
C LYS A 462 -14.13 2.14 -0.80
N PHE A 463 -15.42 1.84 -1.02
CA PHE A 463 -16.13 0.69 -0.44
C PHE A 463 -16.18 -0.53 -1.36
N SER A 464 -15.37 -0.56 -2.39
CA SER A 464 -15.30 -1.65 -3.36
C SER A 464 -14.75 -2.95 -2.75
N PRO A 465 -15.27 -4.12 -3.14
CA PRO A 465 -14.71 -5.42 -2.78
C PRO A 465 -13.47 -5.76 -3.64
N ALA A 466 -12.63 -4.76 -3.93
CA ALA A 466 -11.60 -4.84 -4.94
C ALA A 466 -10.33 -5.57 -4.47
N THR A 467 -10.04 -5.56 -3.18
CA THR A 467 -8.81 -6.17 -2.62
C THR A 467 -9.07 -7.51 -1.94
N VAL A 468 -10.31 -7.83 -1.62
CA VAL A 468 -10.67 -9.12 -1.01
C VAL A 468 -10.54 -10.25 -2.02
N TRP A 469 -10.05 -11.40 -1.58
CA TRP A 469 -10.12 -12.65 -2.35
C TRP A 469 -11.47 -13.31 -2.08
N PRO A 470 -12.43 -13.30 -3.01
CA PRO A 470 -13.72 -13.93 -2.79
C PRO A 470 -13.57 -15.42 -2.50
N VAL A 471 -14.35 -15.95 -1.57
CA VAL A 471 -14.40 -17.39 -1.31
C VAL A 471 -15.78 -17.92 -1.65
N ALA A 472 -15.85 -19.16 -2.14
CA ALA A 472 -17.11 -19.73 -2.59
C ALA A 472 -17.25 -21.21 -2.22
N THR A 473 -18.43 -21.57 -1.69
CA THR A 473 -18.78 -22.93 -1.27
C THR A 473 -20.30 -23.06 -1.14
N HIS A 474 -20.84 -24.29 -1.16
CA HIS A 474 -22.26 -24.58 -0.94
C HIS A 474 -23.23 -23.71 -1.75
N GLY A 475 -22.89 -23.40 -3.02
CA GLY A 475 -23.72 -22.55 -3.89
C GLY A 475 -23.69 -21.07 -3.53
N ARG A 476 -22.74 -20.60 -2.73
CA ARG A 476 -22.63 -19.24 -2.21
C ARG A 476 -21.25 -18.65 -2.45
N VAL A 477 -21.21 -17.34 -2.51
CA VAL A 477 -19.99 -16.51 -2.55
C VAL A 477 -19.99 -15.62 -1.33
N PHE A 478 -18.84 -15.52 -0.67
CA PHE A 478 -18.66 -14.67 0.50
C PHE A 478 -17.58 -13.64 0.25
N ILE A 479 -17.85 -12.41 0.66
CA ILE A 479 -16.90 -11.30 0.63
C ILE A 479 -17.01 -10.47 1.91
N VAL A 480 -15.91 -9.80 2.22
CA VAL A 480 -15.80 -8.72 3.20
C VAL A 480 -15.11 -7.54 2.53
N ALA A 481 -15.63 -6.34 2.68
CA ALA A 481 -15.15 -5.16 1.96
C ALA A 481 -14.95 -3.96 2.93
N PRO A 482 -14.34 -2.86 2.48
CA PRO A 482 -14.16 -1.66 3.30
C PRO A 482 -15.46 -1.06 3.86
N ASP A 483 -16.63 -1.45 3.33
CA ASP A 483 -17.94 -1.10 3.88
C ASP A 483 -18.25 -1.77 5.23
N ARG A 484 -17.34 -2.62 5.73
CA ARG A 484 -17.38 -3.34 7.02
C ARG A 484 -18.55 -4.32 7.13
N VAL A 485 -18.96 -4.88 6.00
CA VAL A 485 -20.12 -5.77 5.92
C VAL A 485 -19.67 -7.16 5.49
N PHE A 486 -20.02 -8.17 6.29
CA PHE A 486 -19.93 -9.57 5.85
C PHE A 486 -21.11 -9.86 4.91
N THR A 487 -20.83 -10.24 3.69
CA THR A 487 -21.81 -10.41 2.62
C THR A 487 -21.80 -11.82 2.08
N CYS A 488 -22.98 -12.46 2.01
CA CYS A 488 -23.24 -13.75 1.40
C CYS A 488 -24.14 -13.57 0.17
N ILE A 489 -23.71 -14.11 -0.97
CA ILE A 489 -24.33 -13.96 -2.29
C ILE A 489 -24.60 -15.34 -2.86
N ASP A 490 -25.75 -15.54 -3.51
CA ASP A 490 -26.06 -16.75 -4.28
C ASP A 490 -25.15 -16.86 -5.51
N ALA A 491 -24.36 -17.92 -5.60
CA ALA A 491 -23.35 -18.09 -6.64
C ALA A 491 -23.94 -18.28 -8.05
N ALA A 492 -25.18 -18.73 -8.16
CA ALA A 492 -25.83 -18.93 -9.45
C ALA A 492 -26.37 -17.63 -10.03
N SER A 493 -27.03 -16.82 -9.18
CA SER A 493 -27.79 -15.64 -9.60
C SER A 493 -27.18 -14.28 -9.26
N GLY A 494 -26.18 -14.22 -8.36
CA GLY A 494 -25.62 -12.98 -7.86
C GLY A 494 -26.54 -12.23 -6.87
N ARG A 495 -27.64 -12.83 -6.42
CA ARG A 495 -28.53 -12.18 -5.44
C ARG A 495 -27.97 -12.28 -4.05
N THR A 496 -28.10 -11.20 -3.28
CA THR A 496 -27.75 -11.19 -1.86
C THR A 496 -28.61 -12.18 -1.10
N ILE A 497 -27.98 -13.11 -0.37
CA ILE A 497 -28.66 -14.00 0.59
C ILE A 497 -28.80 -13.25 1.92
N TYR A 498 -27.70 -12.72 2.45
CA TYR A 498 -27.69 -11.84 3.63
C TYR A 498 -26.49 -10.92 3.65
N ARG A 499 -26.60 -9.85 4.45
CA ARG A 499 -25.51 -8.94 4.80
C ARG A 499 -25.60 -8.61 6.30
N THR A 500 -24.45 -8.58 6.99
CA THR A 500 -24.39 -8.25 8.42
C THR A 500 -23.21 -7.34 8.74
N LYS A 501 -23.44 -6.37 9.64
CA LYS A 501 -22.42 -5.46 10.21
C LYS A 501 -22.01 -5.86 11.63
N GLU A 502 -22.48 -7.00 12.12
CA GLU A 502 -22.34 -7.43 13.51
C GLU A 502 -20.89 -7.40 13.99
N HIS A 503 -19.94 -7.83 13.13
CA HIS A 503 -18.56 -8.05 13.52
C HIS A 503 -17.56 -7.01 12.99
N LYS A 504 -17.99 -5.98 12.26
CA LYS A 504 -17.13 -4.93 11.67
C LYS A 504 -15.90 -5.53 10.94
N VAL A 505 -16.13 -6.54 10.13
CA VAL A 505 -15.09 -7.21 9.32
C VAL A 505 -14.56 -6.29 8.23
N ARG A 506 -13.33 -6.55 7.75
CA ARG A 506 -12.77 -5.81 6.63
C ARG A 506 -11.71 -6.63 5.89
N GLU A 507 -11.88 -6.82 4.60
CA GLU A 507 -10.95 -7.30 3.57
C GLU A 507 -10.13 -8.58 3.88
N SER A 508 -10.31 -9.22 5.04
CA SER A 508 -9.59 -10.43 5.45
C SER A 508 -10.58 -11.58 5.63
N ILE A 509 -10.56 -12.55 4.73
CA ILE A 509 -11.48 -13.69 4.67
C ILE A 509 -10.73 -14.99 4.33
N GLY A 510 -11.26 -16.11 4.74
CA GLY A 510 -10.76 -17.44 4.42
C GLY A 510 -11.87 -18.48 4.42
N LEU A 511 -11.58 -19.65 3.87
CA LEU A 511 -12.47 -20.79 3.78
C LEU A 511 -11.81 -22.02 4.38
N SER A 512 -12.54 -22.79 5.19
CA SER A 512 -12.07 -24.08 5.69
C SER A 512 -11.86 -25.08 4.54
N ALA A 513 -10.91 -26.00 4.70
CA ALA A 513 -10.60 -27.01 3.68
C ALA A 513 -11.80 -27.91 3.34
N ASP A 514 -12.71 -28.15 4.31
CA ASP A 514 -13.94 -28.90 4.10
C ASP A 514 -15.09 -28.05 3.53
N GLY A 515 -14.87 -26.75 3.36
CA GLY A 515 -15.83 -25.81 2.79
C GLY A 515 -17.01 -25.45 3.71
N THR A 516 -16.99 -25.84 4.98
CA THR A 516 -18.15 -25.62 5.88
C THR A 516 -18.10 -24.31 6.65
N THR A 517 -16.93 -23.72 6.78
CA THR A 517 -16.68 -22.55 7.65
C THR A 517 -15.99 -21.43 6.88
N ILE A 518 -16.49 -20.20 7.06
CA ILE A 518 -15.84 -18.98 6.57
C ILE A 518 -15.18 -18.29 7.75
N PHE A 519 -13.89 -18.01 7.64
CA PHE A 519 -13.13 -17.26 8.63
C PHE A 519 -13.04 -15.80 8.22
N SER A 520 -13.09 -14.88 9.18
CA SER A 520 -12.80 -13.47 8.95
C SER A 520 -12.20 -12.82 10.18
N ARG A 521 -11.35 -11.86 9.96
CA ARG A 521 -10.79 -11.00 10.98
C ARG A 521 -11.59 -9.70 11.07
N CYS A 522 -11.92 -9.30 12.30
CA CYS A 522 -12.54 -8.02 12.58
C CYS A 522 -11.49 -6.91 12.67
N MET A 523 -11.91 -5.65 12.65
CA MET A 523 -10.99 -4.51 12.74
C MET A 523 -10.32 -4.37 14.13
N TRP A 524 -10.84 -5.04 15.16
CA TRP A 524 -10.32 -5.04 16.53
C TRP A 524 -10.29 -6.45 17.06
N ASP A 525 -9.13 -6.96 17.38
CA ASP A 525 -8.79 -8.21 18.09
C ASP A 525 -9.61 -9.46 17.75
N THR A 526 -10.82 -9.35 17.26
CA THR A 526 -11.72 -10.48 17.13
C THR A 526 -11.52 -11.24 15.82
N ILE A 527 -11.37 -12.55 15.93
CA ILE A 527 -11.41 -13.51 14.83
C ILE A 527 -12.76 -14.24 14.91
N ILE A 528 -13.42 -14.40 13.78
CA ILE A 528 -14.73 -15.08 13.70
C ILE A 528 -14.72 -16.23 12.72
N ALA A 529 -15.56 -17.24 13.02
CA ALA A 529 -15.94 -18.31 12.11
C ALA A 529 -17.45 -18.30 11.89
N MET A 530 -17.86 -18.31 10.62
CA MET A 530 -19.25 -18.27 10.20
C MET A 530 -19.62 -19.58 9.50
N ASP A 531 -20.81 -20.12 9.76
CA ASP A 531 -21.32 -21.30 9.03
C ASP A 531 -21.64 -20.93 7.57
N ALA A 532 -20.91 -21.53 6.64
CA ALA A 532 -21.07 -21.32 5.20
C ALA A 532 -22.42 -21.82 4.65
N ARG A 533 -23.10 -22.72 5.35
CA ARG A 533 -24.37 -23.38 4.93
C ARG A 533 -25.61 -22.66 5.46
N SER A 534 -25.44 -21.82 6.48
CA SER A 534 -26.58 -21.13 7.11
C SER A 534 -27.21 -20.11 6.15
N PRO A 535 -28.55 -20.08 6.00
CA PRO A 535 -29.25 -19.09 5.16
C PRO A 535 -29.30 -17.68 5.78
N LYS A 536 -28.79 -17.51 6.99
CA LYS A 536 -28.68 -16.25 7.74
C LYS A 536 -27.31 -16.19 8.41
N PRO A 537 -26.84 -15.00 8.84
CA PRO A 537 -25.59 -14.90 9.59
C PRO A 537 -25.61 -15.84 10.81
N LEU A 538 -24.62 -16.71 10.92
CA LEU A 538 -24.47 -17.63 12.04
C LEU A 538 -22.99 -17.76 12.39
N THR A 539 -22.61 -17.16 13.50
CA THR A 539 -21.27 -17.30 14.07
C THR A 539 -21.15 -18.63 14.79
N ILE A 540 -20.16 -19.45 14.41
CA ILE A 540 -19.88 -20.75 15.03
C ILE A 540 -19.04 -20.53 16.29
N TRP A 541 -17.96 -19.74 16.16
CA TRP A 541 -17.09 -19.33 17.26
C TRP A 541 -16.48 -17.96 16.98
N LYS A 542 -16.02 -17.33 18.04
CA LYS A 542 -15.21 -16.11 18.02
C LYS A 542 -14.12 -16.20 19.08
N THR A 543 -12.97 -15.62 18.79
CA THR A 543 -11.84 -15.56 19.72
C THR A 543 -11.14 -14.22 19.65
N ASP A 544 -10.42 -13.89 20.72
CA ASP A 544 -9.54 -12.73 20.79
C ASP A 544 -8.19 -13.09 20.15
N GLY A 545 -7.75 -12.32 19.18
CA GLY A 545 -6.46 -12.49 18.50
C GLY A 545 -5.35 -11.62 19.10
N GLU A 546 -5.68 -10.66 19.96
CA GLU A 546 -4.74 -9.73 20.60
C GLU A 546 -3.80 -9.03 19.59
N TYR A 547 -4.35 -8.56 18.44
CA TYR A 547 -3.59 -7.84 17.40
C TYR A 547 -3.89 -6.33 17.38
N GLY A 548 -4.83 -5.86 18.20
CA GLY A 548 -5.24 -4.47 18.26
C GLY A 548 -6.11 -4.05 17.07
N TYR A 549 -6.01 -2.77 16.70
CA TYR A 549 -6.67 -2.26 15.50
C TYR A 549 -5.89 -2.67 14.25
N ASP A 550 -6.55 -3.41 13.37
CA ASP A 550 -5.95 -3.85 12.12
C ASP A 550 -7.00 -3.92 10.99
N HIS A 551 -6.63 -3.48 9.81
CA HIS A 551 -7.44 -3.50 8.60
C HIS A 551 -6.65 -3.95 7.37
N ASN A 552 -5.46 -4.53 7.59
CA ASN A 552 -4.64 -5.09 6.52
C ASN A 552 -5.35 -6.25 5.82
N PRO A 553 -5.41 -6.29 4.48
CA PRO A 553 -6.01 -7.38 3.71
C PRO A 553 -5.10 -8.62 3.60
N SER A 554 -4.59 -9.14 4.72
CA SER A 554 -3.96 -10.47 4.77
C SER A 554 -5.05 -11.53 4.89
N MET A 555 -5.19 -12.40 3.87
CA MET A 555 -6.23 -13.42 3.84
C MET A 555 -5.99 -14.49 4.92
N MET A 556 -7.06 -15.05 5.45
CA MET A 556 -7.02 -16.11 6.46
C MET A 556 -6.92 -17.46 5.77
N ILE A 557 -5.70 -17.97 5.62
CA ILE A 557 -5.47 -19.24 4.90
C ILE A 557 -5.48 -20.41 5.88
N GLU A 558 -6.42 -21.32 5.71
CA GLU A 558 -6.44 -22.57 6.49
C GLU A 558 -5.60 -23.64 5.81
N LYS A 559 -4.76 -24.31 6.58
CA LYS A 559 -3.98 -25.47 6.17
C LYS A 559 -3.90 -26.49 7.31
N ASP A 560 -4.30 -27.73 7.01
CA ASP A 560 -4.28 -28.87 7.95
C ASP A 560 -4.93 -28.57 9.31
N GLY A 561 -6.03 -27.78 9.32
CA GLY A 561 -6.77 -27.40 10.50
C GLY A 561 -6.27 -26.15 11.24
N VAL A 562 -5.22 -25.48 10.74
CA VAL A 562 -4.70 -24.23 11.30
C VAL A 562 -4.95 -23.07 10.34
N ILE A 563 -5.57 -22.02 10.83
CA ILE A 563 -5.74 -20.75 10.13
C ILE A 563 -4.47 -19.93 10.38
N ILE A 564 -3.79 -19.49 9.30
CA ILE A 564 -2.59 -18.66 9.39
C ILE A 564 -2.85 -17.33 8.69
N PHE A 565 -2.56 -16.21 9.37
CA PHE A 565 -2.69 -14.87 8.81
C PHE A 565 -1.70 -13.90 9.44
N GLY A 566 -1.41 -12.80 8.75
CA GLY A 566 -0.53 -11.74 9.20
C GLY A 566 -1.29 -10.45 9.52
N THR A 567 -0.65 -9.56 10.26
CA THR A 567 -1.17 -8.25 10.66
C THR A 567 -0.32 -7.09 10.12
N LYS A 568 -0.82 -5.87 10.28
CA LYS A 568 -0.12 -4.65 9.83
C LYS A 568 1.17 -4.35 10.61
N ASN A 569 1.29 -4.87 11.82
CA ASN A 569 2.43 -4.65 12.72
C ASN A 569 3.41 -5.84 12.77
N GLY A 570 3.40 -6.68 11.74
CA GLY A 570 4.36 -7.78 11.60
C GLY A 570 4.08 -9.00 12.47
N LEU A 571 2.88 -9.11 13.06
CA LEU A 571 2.50 -10.24 13.90
C LEU A 571 1.81 -11.33 13.08
N LEU A 572 2.34 -12.53 13.14
CA LEU A 572 1.81 -13.74 12.51
C LEU A 572 1.01 -14.54 13.56
N HIS A 573 -0.11 -15.11 13.13
CA HIS A 573 -1.01 -15.89 13.98
C HIS A 573 -1.26 -17.28 13.42
N GLY A 574 -1.32 -18.28 14.31
CA GLY A 574 -1.87 -19.61 14.05
C GLY A 574 -3.06 -19.87 14.96
N VAL A 575 -4.22 -20.18 14.40
CA VAL A 575 -5.47 -20.40 15.14
C VAL A 575 -6.11 -21.72 14.71
N ALA A 576 -6.60 -22.53 15.66
CA ALA A 576 -7.30 -23.77 15.36
C ALA A 576 -8.61 -23.49 14.61
N ALA A 577 -8.73 -23.99 13.39
CA ALA A 577 -9.91 -23.84 12.57
C ALA A 577 -11.11 -24.66 13.08
N LYS A 578 -10.83 -25.77 13.72
CA LYS A 578 -11.78 -26.76 14.27
C LYS A 578 -11.19 -27.47 15.49
N ASP A 579 -12.01 -28.23 16.21
CA ASP A 579 -11.50 -29.14 17.24
C ASP A 579 -10.48 -30.11 16.64
N MET A 580 -9.29 -30.16 17.18
CA MET A 580 -8.20 -30.96 16.64
C MET A 580 -7.19 -31.39 17.72
N ARG A 581 -6.25 -32.24 17.35
CA ARG A 581 -5.01 -32.43 18.10
C ARG A 581 -3.91 -31.60 17.48
N TYR A 582 -3.31 -30.75 18.28
CA TYR A 582 -2.18 -29.95 17.89
C TYR A 582 -1.02 -30.21 18.85
N ARG A 583 0.15 -30.61 18.35
CA ARG A 583 1.33 -31.02 19.16
C ARG A 583 0.95 -32.02 20.28
N GLY A 584 0.11 -33.01 19.94
CA GLY A 584 -0.35 -34.04 20.87
C GLY A 584 -1.45 -33.60 21.86
N ILE A 585 -1.79 -32.33 21.96
CA ILE A 585 -2.79 -31.77 22.87
C ILE A 585 -4.12 -31.59 22.14
N LYS A 586 -5.23 -31.92 22.80
CA LYS A 586 -6.58 -31.63 22.27
C LYS A 586 -6.84 -30.13 22.44
N VAL A 587 -7.19 -29.45 21.35
CA VAL A 587 -7.54 -28.03 21.32
C VAL A 587 -8.91 -27.85 20.70
N GLU A 588 -9.65 -26.84 21.16
CA GLU A 588 -10.96 -26.45 20.63
C GLU A 588 -10.80 -25.48 19.47
N ALA A 589 -11.80 -25.44 18.60
CA ALA A 589 -11.91 -24.46 17.53
C ALA A 589 -11.81 -23.03 18.07
N GLY A 590 -11.07 -22.16 17.37
CA GLY A 590 -10.82 -20.80 17.80
C GLY A 590 -9.67 -20.63 18.79
N THR A 591 -9.04 -21.70 19.27
CA THR A 591 -7.84 -21.57 20.15
C THR A 591 -6.70 -20.92 19.37
N VAL A 592 -6.12 -19.83 19.92
CA VAL A 592 -4.86 -19.28 19.43
C VAL A 592 -3.75 -20.26 19.79
N LEU A 593 -3.15 -20.87 18.79
CA LEU A 593 -2.10 -21.89 18.96
C LEU A 593 -0.73 -21.27 19.19
N TRP A 594 -0.44 -20.22 18.44
CA TRP A 594 0.80 -19.47 18.53
C TRP A 594 0.67 -18.09 17.88
N ARG A 595 1.58 -17.21 18.26
CA ARG A 595 1.83 -15.91 17.64
C ARG A 595 3.32 -15.71 17.48
N HIS A 596 3.74 -15.01 16.43
CA HIS A 596 5.15 -14.71 16.23
C HIS A 596 5.32 -13.38 15.50
N LYS A 597 6.13 -12.49 16.05
CA LYS A 597 6.42 -11.18 15.47
C LYS A 597 7.69 -11.27 14.64
N ILE A 598 7.54 -11.12 13.31
CA ILE A 598 8.64 -11.22 12.34
C ILE A 598 9.33 -9.87 12.15
N GLY A 599 8.59 -8.79 12.24
CA GLY A 599 9.02 -7.43 12.00
C GLY A 599 8.00 -6.44 12.55
N ASN A 600 8.01 -5.23 12.02
CA ASN A 600 7.06 -4.19 12.43
C ASN A 600 6.22 -3.66 11.26
N SER A 601 6.37 -4.24 10.09
CA SER A 601 5.67 -3.83 8.88
C SER A 601 4.61 -4.85 8.48
N VAL A 602 3.73 -4.45 7.59
CA VAL A 602 2.60 -5.25 7.11
C VAL A 602 3.04 -6.59 6.55
N LEU A 603 2.43 -7.66 7.04
CA LEU A 603 2.57 -9.01 6.47
C LEU A 603 1.55 -9.22 5.36
N ASN A 604 2.02 -9.62 4.19
CA ASN A 604 1.17 -10.02 3.08
C ASN A 604 0.43 -11.33 3.39
N THR A 605 -0.48 -11.75 2.51
CA THR A 605 -1.16 -13.04 2.64
C THR A 605 -0.13 -14.17 2.68
N ILE A 606 -0.30 -15.06 3.65
CA ILE A 606 0.65 -16.14 3.96
C ILE A 606 0.58 -17.25 2.92
N CYS A 607 1.72 -17.90 2.66
CA CYS A 607 1.82 -19.10 1.85
C CYS A 607 2.14 -20.31 2.75
N PRO A 608 1.12 -21.00 3.33
CA PRO A 608 1.35 -22.14 4.19
C PRO A 608 1.72 -23.40 3.38
N VAL A 609 2.63 -24.20 3.93
CA VAL A 609 3.01 -25.53 3.45
C VAL A 609 2.21 -26.60 4.21
N SER A 610 2.12 -26.45 5.54
CA SER A 610 1.40 -27.32 6.46
C SER A 610 0.91 -26.51 7.67
N ALA A 611 0.29 -27.18 8.67
CA ALA A 611 -0.01 -26.58 9.97
C ALA A 611 1.24 -26.09 10.73
N TYR A 612 2.43 -26.52 10.31
CA TYR A 612 3.70 -26.31 11.01
C TYR A 612 4.77 -25.58 10.16
N GLU A 613 4.42 -25.15 8.94
CA GLU A 613 5.38 -24.51 8.05
C GLU A 613 4.70 -23.49 7.13
N CYS A 614 5.27 -22.30 7.01
CA CYS A 614 4.79 -21.29 6.06
C CYS A 614 5.89 -20.34 5.60
N TYR A 615 5.63 -19.65 4.49
CA TYR A 615 6.42 -18.54 3.97
C TYR A 615 5.59 -17.26 4.01
N VAL A 616 6.22 -16.16 4.37
CA VAL A 616 5.60 -14.85 4.43
C VAL A 616 6.51 -13.79 3.83
N THR A 617 5.89 -12.82 3.16
CA THR A 617 6.54 -11.59 2.67
C THR A 617 5.99 -10.39 3.44
N SER A 618 6.80 -9.35 3.56
CA SER A 618 6.44 -8.13 4.27
C SER A 618 6.79 -6.87 3.46
N THR A 619 6.09 -5.77 3.75
CA THR A 619 6.33 -4.47 3.09
C THR A 619 7.71 -3.89 3.39
N ASP A 620 8.41 -4.33 4.43
CA ASP A 620 9.82 -3.99 4.69
C ASP A 620 10.82 -4.72 3.77
N GLY A 621 10.32 -5.48 2.79
CA GLY A 621 11.15 -6.24 1.84
C GLY A 621 11.70 -7.54 2.41
N SER A 622 11.17 -8.03 3.54
CA SER A 622 11.56 -9.33 4.09
C SER A 622 10.75 -10.47 3.47
N VAL A 623 11.42 -11.61 3.33
CA VAL A 623 10.86 -12.93 3.03
C VAL A 623 11.32 -13.86 4.13
N THR A 624 10.39 -14.48 4.83
CA THR A 624 10.70 -15.31 6.01
C THR A 624 10.12 -16.70 5.87
N HIS A 625 10.91 -17.71 6.20
CA HIS A 625 10.49 -19.10 6.36
C HIS A 625 10.26 -19.40 7.84
N ILE A 626 9.02 -19.71 8.18
CA ILE A 626 8.58 -20.02 9.54
C ILE A 626 8.33 -21.51 9.67
N VAL A 627 8.84 -22.08 10.73
CA VAL A 627 8.60 -23.48 11.14
C VAL A 627 8.14 -23.50 12.60
N ILE A 628 7.15 -24.32 12.89
CA ILE A 628 6.67 -24.57 14.25
C ILE A 628 7.17 -25.95 14.65
N ASN A 629 8.07 -26.01 15.64
CA ASN A 629 8.63 -27.27 16.14
C ASN A 629 7.57 -28.06 16.95
N GLU A 630 7.51 -29.37 16.74
CA GLU A 630 6.61 -30.28 17.45
C GLU A 630 6.92 -30.42 18.96
#